data_aac533eadd665a18e6792ce102d90be9
#
_entry.id   aac533eadd665a18e6792ce102d90be9
#
_cell.length_a   1.000
_cell.length_b   1.000
_cell.length_c   1.000
_cell.angle_alpha   90.00
_cell.angle_beta   90.00
_cell.angle_gamma   90.00
#
_symmetry.space_group_name_H-M   'P 1'
#
loop_
_entity.id
_entity.type
_entity.pdbx_description
1 polymer ?
#
loop_
_entity_poly.entity_id
_entity_poly.type
_entity_poly.pdbx_seq_one_letter_code
_entity_poly.pdbx_strand_id
1 'polypeptide(L)'
;MTHPPRLALTMGDPAGVGPEIIVKACRKLQPRLEAGELRLLVVGHRSALHSARDLLHETLDFPETDSAPLALLPAGEERDPVHFGVLSPEAGRFAYLAVERAVTLAKAGQIDAIVTAPLNKEALNLAGYHYAGHTDMLAALTDTKRSVMLLAHGDMRVSHVTTHVALEAVPGLLTPDRLRRTIDLTQAALIDLGIPHPRIAIAALNPHAGEGGLFGRQDIDISTPVIEQCRADGLDVTGPVPGDTVFVKLRARQFDAVVAMYHDQGHIPVKLLGFDVDPATGTWRALSGVNITLGLPLIRTSVDHGTAFDIAGKGIANEESLIEAVDYALRLAANRTARRAAAA
;
A
#
# COMPACT_ATOMS: atom_id res chain seq x y z
N MET A 1 -18.25 -21.17 11.07
CA MET A 1 -17.32 -20.29 11.81
C MET A 1 -16.30 -19.78 10.80
N THR A 2 -16.30 -18.51 10.52
CA THR A 2 -15.28 -17.90 9.66
C THR A 2 -13.96 -17.90 10.42
N HIS A 3 -12.93 -18.53 9.86
CA HIS A 3 -11.58 -18.44 10.43
C HIS A 3 -11.12 -16.97 10.45
N PRO A 4 -10.31 -16.57 11.46
CA PRO A 4 -9.73 -15.22 11.47
C PRO A 4 -8.91 -14.99 10.20
N PRO A 5 -8.95 -13.77 9.62
CA PRO A 5 -8.17 -13.43 8.45
C PRO A 5 -6.68 -13.71 8.67
N ARG A 6 -6.03 -14.29 7.67
CA ARG A 6 -4.60 -14.59 7.69
C ARG A 6 -3.85 -13.68 6.72
N LEU A 7 -2.93 -12.87 7.23
CA LEU A 7 -2.15 -11.92 6.43
C LEU A 7 -0.68 -12.37 6.35
N ALA A 8 -0.08 -12.27 5.17
CA ALA A 8 1.37 -12.39 5.02
C ALA A 8 2.02 -11.02 5.14
N LEU A 9 2.95 -10.88 6.10
CA LEU A 9 3.84 -9.72 6.24
C LEU A 9 5.16 -10.05 5.53
N THR A 10 5.40 -9.52 4.33
CA THR A 10 6.69 -9.70 3.67
C THR A 10 7.69 -8.71 4.25
N MET A 11 8.88 -9.21 4.61
CA MET A 11 9.92 -8.45 5.29
C MET A 11 10.50 -7.32 4.45
N GLY A 12 10.36 -7.37 3.12
CA GLY A 12 11.04 -6.48 2.21
C GLY A 12 12.54 -6.74 2.20
N ASP A 13 13.34 -5.68 2.20
CA ASP A 13 14.79 -5.79 2.29
C ASP A 13 15.21 -6.08 3.75
N PRO A 14 15.77 -7.25 4.06
CA PRO A 14 16.15 -7.63 5.43
C PRO A 14 17.30 -6.79 6.01
N ALA A 15 18.04 -6.03 5.19
CA ALA A 15 19.06 -5.08 5.63
C ALA A 15 18.49 -3.70 5.99
N GLY A 16 17.21 -3.43 5.67
CA GLY A 16 16.52 -2.20 6.02
C GLY A 16 15.78 -2.26 7.36
N VAL A 17 14.85 -1.31 7.55
CA VAL A 17 14.01 -1.24 8.76
C VAL A 17 12.88 -2.29 8.80
N GLY A 18 12.68 -3.06 7.71
CA GLY A 18 11.63 -4.06 7.61
C GLY A 18 11.55 -5.01 8.81
N PRO A 19 12.66 -5.68 9.20
CA PRO A 19 12.67 -6.57 10.36
C PRO A 19 12.27 -5.87 11.68
N GLU A 20 12.77 -4.64 11.93
CA GLU A 20 12.45 -3.88 13.14
C GLU A 20 10.97 -3.51 13.23
N ILE A 21 10.40 -2.94 12.16
CA ILE A 21 9.00 -2.51 12.17
C ILE A 21 8.05 -3.71 12.25
N ILE A 22 8.44 -4.88 11.72
CA ILE A 22 7.66 -6.12 11.85
C ILE A 22 7.63 -6.59 13.30
N VAL A 23 8.77 -6.66 13.98
CA VAL A 23 8.83 -7.08 15.39
C VAL A 23 7.99 -6.14 16.25
N LYS A 24 8.15 -4.82 16.10
CA LYS A 24 7.38 -3.82 16.85
C LYS A 24 5.87 -3.90 16.55
N ALA A 25 5.49 -4.02 15.28
CA ALA A 25 4.09 -4.16 14.90
C ALA A 25 3.47 -5.45 15.47
N CYS A 26 4.17 -6.59 15.38
CA CYS A 26 3.70 -7.86 15.96
C CYS A 26 3.53 -7.74 17.47
N ARG A 27 4.44 -7.03 18.16
CA ARG A 27 4.30 -6.77 19.60
C ARG A 27 3.03 -5.98 19.94
N LYS A 28 2.77 -4.89 19.20
CA LYS A 28 1.55 -4.08 19.38
C LYS A 28 0.28 -4.84 19.01
N LEU A 29 0.34 -5.73 18.03
CA LEU A 29 -0.78 -6.54 17.57
C LEU A 29 -1.00 -7.84 18.39
N GLN A 30 -0.10 -8.16 19.32
CA GLN A 30 -0.17 -9.39 20.12
C GLN A 30 -1.53 -9.60 20.80
N PRO A 31 -2.17 -8.61 21.46
CA PRO A 31 -3.49 -8.81 22.06
C PRO A 31 -4.56 -9.24 21.06
N ARG A 32 -4.50 -8.74 19.82
CA ARG A 32 -5.45 -9.09 18.75
C ARG A 32 -5.19 -10.48 18.19
N LEU A 33 -3.91 -10.89 18.12
CA LEU A 33 -3.51 -12.27 17.76
C LEU A 33 -4.02 -13.28 18.80
N GLU A 34 -3.84 -12.98 20.08
CA GLU A 34 -4.32 -13.80 21.21
C GLU A 34 -5.85 -13.87 21.27
N ALA A 35 -6.54 -12.78 20.93
CA ALA A 35 -8.00 -12.73 20.80
C ALA A 35 -8.54 -13.49 19.58
N GLY A 36 -7.67 -13.94 18.67
CA GLY A 36 -8.05 -14.60 17.43
C GLY A 36 -8.74 -13.69 16.40
N GLU A 37 -8.45 -12.38 16.44
CA GLU A 37 -8.98 -11.44 15.46
C GLU A 37 -8.29 -11.54 14.11
N LEU A 38 -7.01 -11.94 14.10
CA LEU A 38 -6.19 -12.10 12.91
C LEU A 38 -5.10 -13.15 13.13
N ARG A 39 -4.50 -13.59 12.04
CA ARG A 39 -3.28 -14.41 12.03
C ARG A 39 -2.23 -13.74 11.14
N LEU A 40 -0.98 -13.69 11.58
CA LEU A 40 0.14 -13.10 10.86
C LEU A 40 1.17 -14.16 10.49
N LEU A 41 1.56 -14.18 9.23
CA LEU A 41 2.64 -14.98 8.68
C LEU A 41 3.74 -14.04 8.21
N VAL A 42 4.81 -13.92 8.98
CA VAL A 42 6.00 -13.17 8.54
C VAL A 42 6.73 -14.00 7.48
N VAL A 43 6.98 -13.42 6.31
CA VAL A 43 7.66 -14.09 5.21
C VAL A 43 8.96 -13.35 4.92
N GLY A 44 10.11 -14.00 5.15
CA GLY A 44 11.39 -13.30 4.95
C GLY A 44 12.62 -14.06 5.42
N HIS A 45 13.62 -13.30 5.86
CA HIS A 45 14.92 -13.77 6.30
C HIS A 45 14.89 -14.05 7.81
N ARG A 46 15.11 -15.29 8.21
CA ARG A 46 15.03 -15.75 9.61
C ARG A 46 16.01 -14.99 10.50
N SER A 47 17.29 -15.01 10.15
CA SER A 47 18.34 -14.41 10.98
C SER A 47 18.18 -12.91 11.15
N ALA A 48 17.73 -12.17 10.12
CA ALA A 48 17.45 -10.74 10.22
C ALA A 48 16.28 -10.44 11.17
N LEU A 49 15.21 -11.26 11.15
CA LEU A 49 14.09 -11.12 12.08
C LEU A 49 14.50 -11.36 13.53
N HIS A 50 15.28 -12.42 13.77
CA HIS A 50 15.78 -12.72 15.11
C HIS A 50 16.75 -11.64 15.60
N SER A 51 17.65 -11.14 14.74
CA SER A 51 18.54 -10.03 15.09
C SER A 51 17.79 -8.75 15.46
N ALA A 52 16.70 -8.42 14.74
CA ALA A 52 15.85 -7.29 15.08
C ALA A 52 15.11 -7.51 16.41
N ARG A 53 14.59 -8.70 16.66
CA ARG A 53 13.96 -9.06 17.93
C ARG A 53 14.93 -8.90 19.10
N ASP A 54 16.14 -9.42 18.96
CA ASP A 54 17.16 -9.38 20.01
C ASP A 54 17.67 -7.95 20.24
N LEU A 55 17.83 -7.15 19.17
CA LEU A 55 18.13 -5.72 19.23
C LEU A 55 17.07 -4.94 20.03
N LEU A 56 15.80 -5.26 19.85
CA LEU A 56 14.68 -4.62 20.51
C LEU A 56 14.40 -5.18 21.90
N HIS A 57 15.17 -6.15 22.37
CA HIS A 57 14.95 -6.86 23.63
C HIS A 57 13.55 -7.47 23.78
N GLU A 58 12.96 -7.88 22.65
CA GLU A 58 11.62 -8.46 22.62
C GLU A 58 11.65 -9.98 22.85
N THR A 59 10.61 -10.48 23.49
CA THR A 59 10.45 -11.91 23.81
C THR A 59 9.46 -12.62 22.89
N LEU A 60 9.05 -11.97 21.79
CA LEU A 60 8.14 -12.55 20.81
C LEU A 60 8.75 -13.81 20.19
N ASP A 61 7.95 -14.86 20.14
CA ASP A 61 8.29 -16.06 19.40
C ASP A 61 7.71 -16.03 17.99
N PHE A 62 8.52 -16.48 17.03
CA PHE A 62 8.17 -16.61 15.62
C PHE A 62 8.34 -18.08 15.18
N PRO A 63 7.45 -18.99 15.62
CA PRO A 63 7.56 -20.39 15.28
C PRO A 63 7.35 -20.62 13.78
N GLU A 64 8.10 -21.57 13.22
CA GLU A 64 7.98 -21.98 11.82
C GLU A 64 6.87 -23.03 11.63
N THR A 65 5.70 -22.76 12.19
CA THR A 65 4.53 -23.63 12.11
C THR A 65 3.28 -22.88 11.74
N ASP A 66 2.52 -23.47 10.83
CA ASP A 66 1.28 -22.89 10.31
C ASP A 66 0.14 -22.80 11.35
N SER A 67 0.26 -23.48 12.48
CA SER A 67 -0.80 -23.51 13.51
C SER A 67 -0.80 -22.28 14.41
N ALA A 68 0.34 -21.58 14.53
CA ALA A 68 0.47 -20.43 15.43
C ALA A 68 -0.27 -19.18 14.89
N PRO A 69 -0.83 -18.32 15.77
CA PRO A 69 -1.40 -17.04 15.39
C PRO A 69 -0.37 -16.08 14.73
N LEU A 70 0.87 -16.12 15.23
CA LEU A 70 2.04 -15.47 14.66
C LEU A 70 3.05 -16.55 14.26
N ALA A 71 3.48 -16.55 13.02
CA ALA A 71 4.42 -17.54 12.50
C ALA A 71 5.46 -16.89 11.58
N LEU A 72 6.62 -17.54 11.45
CA LEU A 72 7.63 -17.22 10.44
C LEU A 72 7.61 -18.29 9.34
N LEU A 73 7.60 -17.84 8.11
CA LEU A 73 7.89 -18.65 6.93
C LEU A 73 9.20 -18.12 6.31
N PRO A 74 10.33 -18.82 6.45
CA PRO A 74 11.55 -18.47 5.74
C PRO A 74 11.30 -18.45 4.23
N ALA A 75 11.68 -17.35 3.59
CA ALA A 75 11.43 -17.19 2.15
C ALA A 75 12.36 -18.06 1.28
N GLY A 76 13.50 -18.47 1.83
CA GLY A 76 14.48 -19.32 1.18
C GLY A 76 15.61 -19.72 2.11
N GLU A 77 16.61 -20.41 1.57
CA GLU A 77 17.84 -20.74 2.28
C GLU A 77 18.74 -19.50 2.39
N GLU A 78 19.26 -19.24 3.59
CA GLU A 78 20.18 -18.14 3.87
C GLU A 78 21.59 -18.57 3.44
N ARG A 79 22.16 -17.89 2.45
CA ARG A 79 23.47 -18.22 1.84
C ARG A 79 24.58 -17.36 2.39
N ASP A 80 24.32 -16.06 2.48
CA ASP A 80 25.25 -15.05 2.93
C ASP A 80 24.66 -14.23 4.07
N PRO A 81 25.47 -13.72 5.01
CA PRO A 81 25.00 -12.89 6.09
C PRO A 81 24.43 -11.58 5.56
N VAL A 82 23.32 -11.13 6.17
CA VAL A 82 22.72 -9.80 5.92
C VAL A 82 23.00 -8.91 7.13
N HIS A 83 23.51 -7.71 6.85
CA HIS A 83 23.81 -6.71 7.87
C HIS A 83 22.93 -5.48 7.71
N PHE A 84 22.35 -4.98 8.80
CA PHE A 84 21.53 -3.78 8.77
C PHE A 84 22.28 -2.57 8.20
N GLY A 85 21.62 -1.82 7.32
CA GLY A 85 22.18 -0.66 6.65
C GLY A 85 23.17 -0.96 5.54
N VAL A 86 23.38 -2.23 5.18
CA VAL A 86 24.37 -2.64 4.16
C VAL A 86 23.67 -3.21 2.94
N LEU A 87 23.90 -2.59 1.79
CA LEU A 87 23.38 -3.05 0.51
C LEU A 87 24.01 -4.40 0.14
N SER A 88 23.20 -5.40 -0.22
CA SER A 88 23.70 -6.69 -0.66
C SER A 88 22.76 -7.40 -1.63
N PRO A 89 23.30 -8.24 -2.56
CA PRO A 89 22.48 -9.09 -3.42
C PRO A 89 21.62 -10.08 -2.63
N GLU A 90 22.10 -10.59 -1.49
CA GLU A 90 21.36 -11.53 -0.65
C GLU A 90 20.10 -10.87 -0.07
N ALA A 91 20.20 -9.62 0.40
CA ALA A 91 19.05 -8.85 0.87
C ALA A 91 18.03 -8.63 -0.26
N GLY A 92 18.48 -8.29 -1.45
CA GLY A 92 17.62 -8.17 -2.64
C GLY A 92 16.95 -9.48 -3.04
N ARG A 93 17.67 -10.60 -2.96
CA ARG A 93 17.14 -11.94 -3.22
C ARG A 93 16.00 -12.28 -2.25
N PHE A 94 16.18 -12.04 -0.96
CA PHE A 94 15.12 -12.29 0.03
C PHE A 94 13.93 -11.35 -0.12
N ALA A 95 14.14 -10.09 -0.51
CA ALA A 95 13.06 -9.17 -0.82
C ALA A 95 12.16 -9.71 -1.95
N TYR A 96 12.75 -10.28 -3.01
CA TYR A 96 12.02 -10.93 -4.09
C TYR A 96 11.31 -12.20 -3.61
N LEU A 97 12.04 -13.15 -3.01
CA LEU A 97 11.53 -14.45 -2.61
C LEU A 97 10.36 -14.33 -1.61
N ALA A 98 10.42 -13.35 -0.69
CA ALA A 98 9.34 -13.10 0.26
C ALA A 98 8.05 -12.71 -0.45
N VAL A 99 8.11 -11.84 -1.45
CA VAL A 99 6.92 -11.43 -2.23
C VAL A 99 6.43 -12.58 -3.12
N GLU A 100 7.32 -13.28 -3.82
CA GLU A 100 6.97 -14.44 -4.66
C GLU A 100 6.25 -15.51 -3.84
N ARG A 101 6.77 -15.82 -2.64
CA ARG A 101 6.18 -16.79 -1.72
C ARG A 101 4.80 -16.35 -1.25
N ALA A 102 4.66 -15.08 -0.85
CA ALA A 102 3.37 -14.53 -0.44
C ALA A 102 2.34 -14.55 -1.57
N VAL A 103 2.73 -14.22 -2.81
CA VAL A 103 1.86 -14.32 -3.99
C VAL A 103 1.41 -15.77 -4.24
N THR A 104 2.31 -16.74 -4.09
CA THR A 104 2.00 -18.17 -4.21
C THR A 104 0.94 -18.59 -3.19
N LEU A 105 1.12 -18.20 -1.92
CA LEU A 105 0.15 -18.49 -0.86
C LEU A 105 -1.20 -17.82 -1.12
N ALA A 106 -1.21 -16.57 -1.59
CA ALA A 106 -2.44 -15.85 -1.91
C ALA A 106 -3.20 -16.51 -3.08
N LYS A 107 -2.50 -16.91 -4.12
CA LYS A 107 -3.09 -17.64 -5.26
C LYS A 107 -3.66 -19.00 -4.84
N ALA A 108 -3.05 -19.67 -3.87
CA ALA A 108 -3.53 -20.92 -3.30
C ALA A 108 -4.68 -20.74 -2.28
N GLY A 109 -5.09 -19.48 -1.96
CA GLY A 109 -6.12 -19.20 -0.96
C GLY A 109 -5.68 -19.50 0.48
N GLN A 110 -4.38 -19.58 0.75
CA GLN A 110 -3.82 -19.88 2.07
C GLN A 110 -3.63 -18.62 2.92
N ILE A 111 -3.69 -17.45 2.32
CA ILE A 111 -3.71 -16.14 2.97
C ILE A 111 -4.75 -15.24 2.31
N ASP A 112 -5.28 -14.28 3.06
CA ASP A 112 -6.33 -13.36 2.61
C ASP A 112 -5.75 -12.06 2.03
N ALA A 113 -4.57 -11.63 2.49
CA ALA A 113 -3.91 -10.44 1.97
C ALA A 113 -2.38 -10.47 2.19
N ILE A 114 -1.68 -9.63 1.43
CA ILE A 114 -0.25 -9.38 1.55
C ILE A 114 -0.04 -7.96 2.07
N VAL A 115 0.77 -7.83 3.11
CA VAL A 115 1.25 -6.54 3.65
C VAL A 115 2.76 -6.49 3.45
N THR A 116 3.26 -5.48 2.74
CA THR A 116 4.69 -5.44 2.41
C THR A 116 5.44 -4.37 3.18
N ALA A 117 6.52 -4.75 3.85
CA ALA A 117 7.55 -3.84 4.35
C ALA A 117 8.44 -3.37 3.18
N PRO A 118 9.28 -2.32 3.35
CA PRO A 118 9.99 -1.68 2.24
C PRO A 118 11.05 -2.58 1.61
N LEU A 119 11.25 -2.48 0.30
CA LEU A 119 12.38 -3.09 -0.41
C LEU A 119 13.36 -2.04 -0.95
N ASN A 120 14.61 -2.45 -1.14
CA ASN A 120 15.62 -1.67 -1.82
C ASN A 120 15.73 -2.10 -3.29
N LYS A 121 15.52 -1.15 -4.21
CA LYS A 121 15.53 -1.44 -5.65
C LYS A 121 16.92 -1.80 -6.17
N GLU A 122 17.97 -1.20 -5.62
CA GLU A 122 19.34 -1.48 -6.00
C GLU A 122 19.74 -2.89 -5.55
N ALA A 123 19.44 -3.27 -4.30
CA ALA A 123 19.64 -4.63 -3.81
C ALA A 123 18.90 -5.67 -4.68
N LEU A 124 17.64 -5.37 -5.03
CA LEU A 124 16.84 -6.22 -5.90
C LEU A 124 17.50 -6.41 -7.28
N ASN A 125 17.99 -5.33 -7.89
CA ASN A 125 18.70 -5.38 -9.17
C ASN A 125 20.03 -6.13 -9.07
N LEU A 126 20.81 -5.93 -8.00
CA LEU A 126 22.05 -6.67 -7.74
C LEU A 126 21.80 -8.19 -7.60
N ALA A 127 20.63 -8.57 -7.10
CA ALA A 127 20.20 -9.97 -7.03
C ALA A 127 19.69 -10.54 -8.38
N GLY A 128 19.67 -9.74 -9.44
CA GLY A 128 19.22 -10.15 -10.78
C GLY A 128 17.72 -9.99 -11.03
N TYR A 129 16.96 -9.36 -10.12
CA TYR A 129 15.53 -9.12 -10.26
C TYR A 129 15.27 -7.67 -10.68
N HIS A 130 14.93 -7.45 -11.94
CA HIS A 130 14.82 -6.12 -12.56
C HIS A 130 13.36 -5.61 -12.52
N TYR A 131 12.95 -5.08 -11.38
CA TYR A 131 11.64 -4.47 -11.17
C TYR A 131 11.78 -3.04 -10.64
N ALA A 132 10.87 -2.15 -11.04
CA ALA A 132 10.82 -0.77 -10.55
C ALA A 132 10.34 -0.66 -9.08
N GLY A 133 9.80 -1.74 -8.52
CA GLY A 133 9.34 -1.83 -7.15
C GLY A 133 8.27 -2.92 -6.95
N HIS A 134 7.65 -2.93 -5.78
CA HIS A 134 6.61 -3.92 -5.44
C HIS A 134 5.47 -3.98 -6.43
N THR A 135 4.95 -2.82 -6.88
CA THR A 135 3.79 -2.77 -7.78
C THR A 135 4.09 -3.46 -9.11
N ASP A 136 5.26 -3.19 -9.69
CA ASP A 136 5.72 -3.78 -10.94
C ASP A 136 5.96 -5.28 -10.79
N MET A 137 6.66 -5.67 -9.72
CA MET A 137 6.91 -7.08 -9.37
C MET A 137 5.61 -7.87 -9.16
N LEU A 138 4.67 -7.31 -8.37
CA LEU A 138 3.38 -7.96 -8.13
C LEU A 138 2.53 -8.05 -9.39
N ALA A 139 2.56 -7.03 -10.25
CA ALA A 139 1.88 -7.04 -11.53
C ALA A 139 2.41 -8.17 -12.42
N ALA A 140 3.74 -8.34 -12.50
CA ALA A 140 4.37 -9.44 -13.24
C ALA A 140 4.01 -10.81 -12.62
N LEU A 141 4.13 -10.97 -11.30
CA LEU A 141 3.83 -12.23 -10.60
C LEU A 141 2.35 -12.63 -10.67
N THR A 142 1.44 -11.68 -10.94
CA THR A 142 -0.01 -11.92 -11.02
C THR A 142 -0.60 -11.78 -12.43
N ASP A 143 0.24 -11.56 -13.44
CA ASP A 143 -0.17 -11.26 -14.83
C ASP A 143 -1.18 -10.10 -14.92
N THR A 144 -0.96 -9.05 -14.12
CA THR A 144 -1.81 -7.87 -14.06
C THR A 144 -1.25 -6.78 -14.96
N LYS A 145 -2.01 -6.38 -15.99
CA LYS A 145 -1.54 -5.38 -16.98
C LYS A 145 -1.66 -3.94 -16.50
N ARG A 146 -2.59 -3.65 -15.61
CA ARG A 146 -2.90 -2.27 -15.18
C ARG A 146 -3.35 -2.27 -13.72
N SER A 147 -2.52 -1.78 -12.84
CA SER A 147 -2.83 -1.50 -11.44
C SER A 147 -2.99 0.01 -11.23
N VAL A 148 -3.64 0.38 -10.13
CA VAL A 148 -3.83 1.77 -9.68
C VAL A 148 -3.32 1.87 -8.25
N MET A 149 -2.58 2.94 -7.96
CA MET A 149 -2.14 3.26 -6.62
C MET A 149 -3.25 4.05 -5.90
N LEU A 150 -3.64 3.58 -4.72
CA LEU A 150 -4.41 4.33 -3.75
C LEU A 150 -3.53 4.58 -2.53
N LEU A 151 -3.30 5.86 -2.21
CA LEU A 151 -2.62 6.27 -1.00
C LEU A 151 -3.67 6.66 0.04
N ALA A 152 -3.49 6.21 1.28
CA ALA A 152 -4.44 6.48 2.35
C ALA A 152 -3.72 6.85 3.66
N HIS A 153 -4.35 7.73 4.43
CA HIS A 153 -4.04 8.03 5.83
C HIS A 153 -5.37 8.32 6.54
N GLY A 154 -5.75 7.46 7.48
CA GLY A 154 -7.08 7.53 8.10
C GLY A 154 -8.20 7.52 7.05
N ASP A 155 -9.01 8.58 7.00
CA ASP A 155 -10.09 8.74 6.01
C ASP A 155 -9.67 9.52 4.75
N MET A 156 -8.44 10.01 4.70
CA MET A 156 -7.86 10.60 3.48
C MET A 156 -7.45 9.49 2.52
N ARG A 157 -8.21 9.28 1.44
CA ARG A 157 -7.94 8.25 0.42
C ARG A 157 -7.85 8.89 -0.95
N VAL A 158 -6.72 8.69 -1.62
CA VAL A 158 -6.44 9.32 -2.92
C VAL A 158 -5.91 8.29 -3.90
N SER A 159 -6.65 8.03 -4.97
CA SER A 159 -6.19 7.23 -6.10
C SER A 159 -5.53 8.12 -7.15
N HIS A 160 -4.66 7.55 -7.97
CA HIS A 160 -3.88 8.30 -8.94
C HIS A 160 -4.08 7.76 -10.36
N VAL A 161 -4.42 8.65 -11.31
CA VAL A 161 -4.50 8.31 -12.73
C VAL A 161 -3.11 8.05 -13.29
N THR A 162 -2.13 8.90 -12.92
CA THR A 162 -0.71 8.72 -13.27
C THR A 162 0.14 8.82 -12.00
N THR A 163 1.27 8.11 -11.95
CA THR A 163 2.22 8.13 -10.83
C THR A 163 3.62 8.49 -11.36
N HIS A 164 4.59 7.66 -11.30
CA HIS A 164 6.01 7.87 -11.54
C HIS A 164 6.34 8.22 -13.01
N VAL A 165 5.83 9.36 -13.49
CA VAL A 165 6.06 9.91 -14.84
C VAL A 165 6.43 11.39 -14.74
N ALA A 166 7.13 11.91 -15.75
CA ALA A 166 7.42 13.33 -15.83
C ALA A 166 6.09 14.15 -15.92
N LEU A 167 6.05 15.31 -15.28
CA LEU A 167 4.83 16.13 -15.20
C LEU A 167 4.33 16.53 -16.61
N GLU A 168 5.23 16.81 -17.53
CA GLU A 168 4.92 17.11 -18.94
C GLU A 168 4.22 15.98 -19.69
N ALA A 169 4.43 14.72 -19.25
CA ALA A 169 3.79 13.54 -19.85
C ALA A 169 2.36 13.33 -19.35
N VAL A 170 1.98 13.91 -18.22
CA VAL A 170 0.69 13.68 -17.58
C VAL A 170 -0.50 13.98 -18.49
N PRO A 171 -0.57 15.14 -19.18
CA PRO A 171 -1.71 15.43 -20.04
C PRO A 171 -1.91 14.42 -21.17
N GLY A 172 -0.80 13.90 -21.75
CA GLY A 172 -0.84 12.89 -22.80
C GLY A 172 -1.20 11.47 -22.30
N LEU A 173 -1.02 11.21 -21.02
CA LEU A 173 -1.35 9.94 -20.38
C LEU A 173 -2.77 9.92 -19.79
N LEU A 174 -3.43 11.07 -19.66
CA LEU A 174 -4.82 11.16 -19.24
C LEU A 174 -5.72 10.77 -20.42
N THR A 175 -6.18 9.53 -20.40
CA THR A 175 -7.12 8.99 -21.38
C THR A 175 -8.46 8.64 -20.73
N PRO A 176 -9.59 8.63 -21.48
CA PRO A 176 -10.89 8.21 -20.93
C PRO A 176 -10.84 6.83 -20.26
N ASP A 177 -10.23 5.85 -20.91
CA ASP A 177 -10.12 4.48 -20.38
C ASP A 177 -9.32 4.42 -19.08
N ARG A 178 -8.23 5.20 -18.99
CA ARG A 178 -7.38 5.20 -17.80
C ARG A 178 -8.08 5.86 -16.62
N LEU A 179 -8.74 7.00 -16.86
CA LEU A 179 -9.54 7.69 -15.85
C LEU A 179 -10.70 6.81 -15.38
N ARG A 180 -11.49 6.25 -16.31
CA ARG A 180 -12.61 5.36 -15.99
C ARG A 180 -12.15 4.17 -15.17
N ARG A 181 -11.10 3.49 -15.57
CA ARG A 181 -10.54 2.36 -14.82
C ARG A 181 -10.10 2.75 -13.41
N THR A 182 -9.50 3.93 -13.25
CA THR A 182 -9.10 4.42 -11.91
C THR A 182 -10.32 4.64 -11.02
N ILE A 183 -11.39 5.21 -11.56
CA ILE A 183 -12.67 5.41 -10.86
C ILE A 183 -13.26 4.05 -10.44
N ASP A 184 -13.39 3.11 -11.38
CA ASP A 184 -13.99 1.79 -11.12
C ASP A 184 -13.23 1.01 -10.04
N LEU A 185 -11.88 1.01 -10.10
CA LEU A 185 -11.06 0.35 -9.09
C LEU A 185 -11.13 1.05 -7.73
N THR A 186 -11.23 2.39 -7.71
CA THR A 186 -11.42 3.17 -6.48
C THR A 186 -12.78 2.85 -5.85
N GLN A 187 -13.84 2.84 -6.65
CA GLN A 187 -15.19 2.45 -6.23
C GLN A 187 -15.20 1.06 -5.59
N ALA A 188 -14.62 0.06 -6.27
CA ALA A 188 -14.55 -1.30 -5.78
C ALA A 188 -13.78 -1.40 -4.45
N ALA A 189 -12.65 -0.69 -4.33
CA ALA A 189 -11.86 -0.67 -3.12
C ALA A 189 -12.61 -0.02 -1.93
N LEU A 190 -13.34 1.06 -2.16
CA LEU A 190 -14.14 1.72 -1.13
C LEU A 190 -15.27 0.82 -0.63
N ILE A 191 -15.92 0.08 -1.52
CA ILE A 191 -16.91 -0.93 -1.15
C ILE A 191 -16.25 -2.05 -0.32
N ASP A 192 -15.07 -2.54 -0.74
CA ASP A 192 -14.31 -3.53 0.03
C ASP A 192 -13.78 -2.96 1.36
N LEU A 193 -13.67 -1.64 1.52
CA LEU A 193 -13.40 -0.97 2.80
C LEU A 193 -14.65 -0.77 3.68
N GLY A 194 -15.83 -1.22 3.23
CA GLY A 194 -17.09 -1.15 3.98
C GLY A 194 -17.89 0.14 3.77
N ILE A 195 -17.63 0.85 2.66
CA ILE A 195 -18.41 2.04 2.26
C ILE A 195 -19.35 1.62 1.12
N PRO A 196 -20.63 1.32 1.40
CA PRO A 196 -21.52 0.71 0.39
C PRO A 196 -21.92 1.67 -0.74
N HIS A 197 -21.93 2.98 -0.47
CA HIS A 197 -22.25 4.04 -1.43
C HIS A 197 -21.14 5.09 -1.46
N PRO A 198 -20.00 4.80 -2.11
CA PRO A 198 -18.84 5.68 -2.11
C PRO A 198 -19.10 6.97 -2.90
N ARG A 199 -18.75 8.10 -2.32
CA ARG A 199 -18.74 9.42 -2.95
C ARG A 199 -17.33 9.73 -3.42
N ILE A 200 -17.10 9.77 -4.72
CA ILE A 200 -15.77 9.94 -5.31
C ILE A 200 -15.68 11.31 -5.99
N ALA A 201 -14.68 12.12 -5.61
CA ALA A 201 -14.37 13.34 -6.33
C ALA A 201 -13.24 13.10 -7.33
N ILE A 202 -13.36 13.71 -8.50
CA ILE A 202 -12.31 13.73 -9.52
C ILE A 202 -11.64 15.09 -9.45
N ALA A 203 -10.35 15.13 -9.09
CA ALA A 203 -9.58 16.35 -9.11
C ALA A 203 -9.39 16.86 -10.54
N ALA A 204 -9.47 18.15 -10.76
CA ALA A 204 -9.13 18.74 -12.05
C ALA A 204 -7.63 18.61 -12.32
N LEU A 205 -7.26 18.41 -13.59
CA LEU A 205 -5.86 18.49 -14.02
C LEU A 205 -5.38 19.93 -14.03
N ASN A 206 -6.21 20.83 -14.57
CA ASN A 206 -5.84 22.22 -14.78
C ASN A 206 -6.41 23.13 -13.67
N PRO A 207 -5.80 24.32 -13.44
CA PRO A 207 -6.36 25.31 -12.54
C PRO A 207 -7.82 25.62 -12.87
N HIS A 208 -8.65 25.75 -11.84
CA HIS A 208 -10.09 26.07 -11.97
C HIS A 208 -10.86 25.16 -12.96
N ALA A 209 -10.43 23.87 -13.04
CA ALA A 209 -11.01 22.89 -13.99
C ALA A 209 -10.97 23.37 -15.47
N GLY A 210 -9.89 24.09 -15.81
CA GLY A 210 -9.67 24.59 -17.16
C GLY A 210 -10.31 25.94 -17.47
N GLU A 211 -11.13 26.55 -16.57
CA GLU A 211 -11.78 27.85 -16.74
C GLU A 211 -12.39 28.05 -18.15
N GLY A 212 -13.31 27.17 -18.55
CA GLY A 212 -13.90 27.20 -19.88
C GLY A 212 -12.93 26.91 -21.02
N GLY A 213 -11.74 26.40 -20.76
CA GLY A 213 -10.69 26.08 -21.72
C GLY A 213 -9.52 27.07 -21.73
N LEU A 214 -9.57 28.13 -20.91
CA LEU A 214 -8.52 29.14 -20.83
C LEU A 214 -7.18 28.55 -20.35
N PHE A 215 -7.23 27.60 -19.41
CA PHE A 215 -6.07 26.95 -18.82
C PHE A 215 -5.85 25.50 -19.27
N GLY A 216 -6.48 25.12 -20.38
CA GLY A 216 -6.39 23.75 -20.93
C GLY A 216 -7.75 23.09 -21.04
N ARG A 217 -7.83 22.09 -21.90
CA ARG A 217 -9.11 21.47 -22.27
C ARG A 217 -9.31 20.06 -21.75
N GLN A 218 -8.30 19.46 -21.08
CA GLN A 218 -8.35 18.06 -20.65
C GLN A 218 -9.52 17.78 -19.71
N ASP A 219 -9.83 18.72 -18.81
CA ASP A 219 -10.94 18.58 -17.87
C ASP A 219 -12.30 18.62 -18.60
N ILE A 220 -12.41 19.41 -19.69
CA ILE A 220 -13.61 19.54 -20.51
C ILE A 220 -13.74 18.35 -21.48
N ASP A 221 -12.64 18.01 -22.19
CA ASP A 221 -12.70 17.09 -23.32
C ASP A 221 -12.53 15.61 -22.87
N ILE A 222 -11.96 15.36 -21.68
CA ILE A 222 -11.69 14.02 -21.17
C ILE A 222 -12.42 13.76 -19.84
N SER A 223 -12.15 14.59 -18.81
CA SER A 223 -12.65 14.28 -17.45
C SER A 223 -14.17 14.40 -17.38
N THR A 224 -14.76 15.46 -17.91
CA THR A 224 -16.22 15.68 -17.85
C THR A 224 -17.01 14.56 -18.54
N PRO A 225 -16.74 14.14 -19.79
CA PRO A 225 -17.46 13.04 -20.42
C PRO A 225 -17.36 11.71 -19.65
N VAL A 226 -16.18 11.40 -19.09
CA VAL A 226 -16.02 10.17 -18.28
C VAL A 226 -16.84 10.24 -16.99
N ILE A 227 -16.86 11.39 -16.32
CA ILE A 227 -17.65 11.61 -15.11
C ILE A 227 -19.16 11.47 -15.40
N GLU A 228 -19.64 12.06 -16.50
CA GLU A 228 -21.04 11.94 -16.93
C GLU A 228 -21.42 10.49 -17.21
N GLN A 229 -20.54 9.73 -17.87
CA GLN A 229 -20.76 8.31 -18.10
C GLN A 229 -20.79 7.53 -16.78
N CYS A 230 -19.87 7.80 -15.83
CA CYS A 230 -19.89 7.14 -14.50
C CYS A 230 -21.21 7.40 -13.78
N ARG A 231 -21.75 8.63 -13.83
CA ARG A 231 -23.04 8.98 -13.24
C ARG A 231 -24.21 8.24 -13.93
N ALA A 232 -24.17 8.15 -15.25
CA ALA A 232 -25.17 7.40 -16.00
C ALA A 232 -25.18 5.91 -15.65
N ASP A 233 -23.99 5.36 -15.30
CA ASP A 233 -23.82 3.99 -14.82
C ASP A 233 -24.16 3.83 -13.32
N GLY A 234 -24.62 4.88 -12.63
CA GLY A 234 -25.08 4.84 -11.24
C GLY A 234 -23.99 5.06 -10.18
N LEU A 235 -22.79 5.54 -10.55
CA LEU A 235 -21.75 5.88 -9.59
C LEU A 235 -21.94 7.31 -9.07
N ASP A 236 -21.71 7.52 -7.77
CA ASP A 236 -21.69 8.87 -7.16
C ASP A 236 -20.31 9.50 -7.35
N VAL A 237 -20.13 10.12 -8.51
CA VAL A 237 -18.89 10.77 -8.94
C VAL A 237 -19.12 12.26 -9.14
N THR A 238 -18.32 13.09 -8.47
CA THR A 238 -18.36 14.55 -8.58
C THR A 238 -17.06 15.08 -9.19
N GLY A 239 -17.18 16.03 -10.13
CA GLY A 239 -16.00 16.69 -10.74
C GLY A 239 -16.25 17.18 -12.14
N PRO A 240 -15.18 17.67 -12.81
CA PRO A 240 -13.85 17.92 -12.23
C PRO A 240 -13.89 19.01 -11.14
N VAL A 241 -13.30 18.74 -9.97
CA VAL A 241 -13.23 19.68 -8.83
C VAL A 241 -11.84 20.32 -8.81
N PRO A 242 -11.74 21.67 -8.69
CA PRO A 242 -10.44 22.34 -8.62
C PRO A 242 -9.50 21.71 -7.58
N GLY A 243 -8.23 21.46 -7.99
CA GLY A 243 -7.25 20.73 -7.19
C GLY A 243 -6.89 21.40 -5.86
N ASP A 244 -6.97 22.71 -5.81
CA ASP A 244 -6.70 23.54 -4.61
C ASP A 244 -7.77 23.40 -3.52
N THR A 245 -8.98 22.93 -3.85
CA THR A 245 -10.11 22.82 -2.90
C THR A 245 -10.58 21.39 -2.66
N VAL A 246 -10.33 20.45 -3.58
CA VAL A 246 -10.87 19.09 -3.52
C VAL A 246 -10.41 18.34 -2.26
N PHE A 247 -9.15 18.52 -1.83
CA PHE A 247 -8.61 17.83 -0.67
C PHE A 247 -9.11 18.42 0.66
N VAL A 248 -9.44 19.72 0.68
CA VAL A 248 -10.13 20.35 1.82
C VAL A 248 -11.52 19.72 2.00
N LYS A 249 -12.25 19.50 0.90
CA LYS A 249 -13.56 18.83 0.90
C LYS A 249 -13.45 17.36 1.30
N LEU A 250 -12.40 16.65 0.85
CA LEU A 250 -12.12 15.27 1.28
C LEU A 250 -11.88 15.22 2.78
N ARG A 251 -11.03 16.10 3.31
CA ARG A 251 -10.78 16.21 4.77
C ARG A 251 -12.05 16.51 5.55
N ALA A 252 -12.96 17.31 4.99
CA ALA A 252 -14.27 17.62 5.56
C ALA A 252 -15.29 16.47 5.37
N ARG A 253 -14.88 15.29 4.87
CA ARG A 253 -15.72 14.11 4.64
C ARG A 253 -16.91 14.35 3.69
N GLN A 254 -16.79 15.32 2.79
CA GLN A 254 -17.78 15.51 1.72
C GLN A 254 -17.66 14.39 0.66
N PHE A 255 -16.46 13.80 0.55
CA PHE A 255 -16.14 12.66 -0.31
C PHE A 255 -15.46 11.55 0.52
N ASP A 256 -15.49 10.33 0.00
CA ASP A 256 -14.87 9.16 0.61
C ASP A 256 -13.50 8.85 -0.02
N ALA A 257 -13.28 9.33 -1.24
CA ALA A 257 -11.98 9.36 -1.91
C ALA A 257 -11.90 10.48 -2.97
N VAL A 258 -10.67 10.82 -3.33
CA VAL A 258 -10.34 11.68 -4.49
C VAL A 258 -9.54 10.86 -5.50
N VAL A 259 -9.87 11.01 -6.79
CA VAL A 259 -9.04 10.56 -7.89
C VAL A 259 -8.19 11.75 -8.36
N ALA A 260 -6.89 11.69 -8.06
CA ALA A 260 -5.90 12.67 -8.48
C ALA A 260 -5.34 12.34 -9.87
N MET A 261 -4.98 13.35 -10.64
CA MET A 261 -4.48 13.18 -12.00
C MET A 261 -3.02 12.76 -12.05
N TYR A 262 -2.20 13.20 -11.08
CA TYR A 262 -0.78 12.92 -11.03
C TYR A 262 -0.27 12.76 -9.59
N HIS A 263 0.94 12.23 -9.48
CA HIS A 263 1.57 11.83 -8.22
C HIS A 263 1.49 12.91 -7.15
N ASP A 264 2.09 14.08 -7.35
CA ASP A 264 2.22 15.10 -6.31
C ASP A 264 0.89 15.75 -5.95
N GLN A 265 -0.06 15.84 -6.90
CA GLN A 265 -1.40 16.33 -6.62
C GLN A 265 -2.07 15.54 -5.48
N GLY A 266 -1.88 14.23 -5.44
CA GLY A 266 -2.47 13.37 -4.41
C GLY A 266 -1.56 13.10 -3.22
N HIS A 267 -0.25 12.96 -3.43
CA HIS A 267 0.69 12.64 -2.36
C HIS A 267 0.89 13.79 -1.37
N ILE A 268 1.02 15.03 -1.87
CA ILE A 268 1.26 16.19 -1.00
C ILE A 268 0.21 16.31 0.11
N PRO A 269 -1.11 16.34 -0.17
CA PRO A 269 -2.11 16.50 0.88
C PRO A 269 -2.18 15.32 1.84
N VAL A 270 -1.96 14.08 1.38
CA VAL A 270 -1.98 12.90 2.25
C VAL A 270 -0.74 12.89 3.16
N LYS A 271 0.44 13.14 2.61
CA LYS A 271 1.70 13.15 3.39
C LYS A 271 1.76 14.31 4.37
N LEU A 272 1.21 15.47 3.99
CA LEU A 272 1.14 16.63 4.91
C LEU A 272 0.33 16.33 6.18
N LEU A 273 -0.64 15.42 6.10
CA LEU A 273 -1.46 15.01 7.24
C LEU A 273 -0.89 13.80 7.98
N GLY A 274 -0.24 12.88 7.27
CA GLY A 274 0.26 11.63 7.84
C GLY A 274 1.68 11.70 8.40
N PHE A 275 2.44 12.72 8.03
CA PHE A 275 3.84 12.85 8.44
C PHE A 275 3.99 14.00 9.43
N ASP A 276 4.63 13.72 10.56
CA ASP A 276 4.95 14.73 11.58
C ASP A 276 6.47 14.79 11.80
N VAL A 277 7.02 16.00 11.74
CA VAL A 277 8.44 16.26 11.93
C VAL A 277 8.61 17.22 13.07
N ASP A 278 9.47 16.90 14.02
CA ASP A 278 9.86 17.83 15.09
C ASP A 278 10.61 19.02 14.48
N PRO A 279 10.07 20.24 14.55
CA PRO A 279 10.71 21.41 13.94
C PRO A 279 12.01 21.80 14.62
N ALA A 280 12.25 21.40 15.88
CA ALA A 280 13.46 21.72 16.62
C ALA A 280 14.64 20.79 16.28
N THR A 281 14.35 19.52 16.00
CA THR A 281 15.38 18.48 15.79
C THR A 281 15.43 17.95 14.35
N GLY A 282 14.38 18.21 13.53
CA GLY A 282 14.20 17.58 12.22
C GLY A 282 13.86 16.09 12.30
N THR A 283 13.59 15.55 13.47
CA THR A 283 13.29 14.14 13.67
C THR A 283 11.86 13.82 13.25
N TRP A 284 11.67 12.77 12.49
CA TRP A 284 10.36 12.27 12.10
C TRP A 284 9.65 11.61 13.30
N ARG A 285 8.54 12.20 13.76
CA ARG A 285 7.74 11.71 14.89
C ARG A 285 6.69 10.72 14.47
N ALA A 286 6.06 10.92 13.31
CA ALA A 286 5.09 10.03 12.72
C ALA A 286 5.34 9.87 11.21
N LEU A 287 5.19 8.66 10.75
CA LEU A 287 5.22 8.27 9.34
C LEU A 287 4.01 7.37 9.11
N SER A 288 2.82 7.97 9.07
CA SER A 288 1.58 7.24 8.84
C SER A 288 1.14 7.43 7.40
N GLY A 289 0.76 6.34 6.78
CA GLY A 289 0.29 6.29 5.40
C GLY A 289 0.38 4.87 4.87
N VAL A 290 -0.59 4.50 4.07
CA VAL A 290 -0.72 3.17 3.46
C VAL A 290 -0.84 3.31 1.97
N ASN A 291 -0.01 2.56 1.26
CA ASN A 291 -0.15 2.39 -0.18
C ASN A 291 -0.90 1.08 -0.47
N ILE A 292 -2.01 1.18 -1.19
CA ILE A 292 -2.84 0.04 -1.59
C ILE A 292 -2.75 -0.11 -3.11
N THR A 293 -2.40 -1.30 -3.58
CA THR A 293 -2.35 -1.58 -5.03
C THR A 293 -3.69 -2.15 -5.48
N LEU A 294 -4.46 -1.36 -6.19
CA LEU A 294 -5.76 -1.75 -6.75
C LEU A 294 -5.60 -2.46 -8.09
N GLY A 295 -6.55 -3.35 -8.40
CA GLY A 295 -6.59 -4.07 -9.68
C GLY A 295 -5.77 -5.36 -9.71
N LEU A 296 -5.08 -5.73 -8.65
CA LEU A 296 -4.50 -7.06 -8.47
C LEU A 296 -5.61 -8.09 -8.14
N PRO A 297 -5.44 -9.36 -8.51
CA PRO A 297 -6.38 -10.43 -8.12
C PRO A 297 -6.33 -10.78 -6.62
N LEU A 298 -5.38 -10.20 -5.89
CA LEU A 298 -5.15 -10.34 -4.46
C LEU A 298 -5.20 -8.97 -3.77
N ILE A 299 -5.37 -8.95 -2.45
CA ILE A 299 -5.28 -7.74 -1.64
C ILE A 299 -3.81 -7.48 -1.32
N ARG A 300 -3.35 -6.26 -1.59
CA ARG A 300 -2.00 -5.82 -1.21
C ARG A 300 -2.03 -4.43 -0.62
N THR A 301 -1.50 -4.31 0.59
CA THR A 301 -1.19 -3.04 1.26
C THR A 301 0.29 -2.94 1.55
N SER A 302 0.80 -1.75 1.77
CA SER A 302 2.20 -1.52 2.16
C SER A 302 2.35 -0.25 2.97
N VAL A 303 3.48 -0.17 3.67
CA VAL A 303 3.98 1.09 4.22
C VAL A 303 4.25 2.12 3.11
N ASP A 304 4.22 3.41 3.46
CA ASP A 304 4.50 4.53 2.53
C ASP A 304 5.88 5.19 2.81
N HIS A 305 6.85 4.40 3.24
CA HIS A 305 8.24 4.84 3.43
C HIS A 305 9.23 3.85 2.84
N GLY A 306 10.50 4.26 2.72
CA GLY A 306 11.61 3.45 2.20
C GLY A 306 12.25 2.56 3.25
N THR A 307 13.36 1.91 2.85
CA THR A 307 14.14 0.99 3.68
C THR A 307 14.93 1.66 4.80
N ALA A 308 15.11 2.98 4.74
CA ALA A 308 15.76 3.80 5.77
C ALA A 308 17.04 3.16 6.35
N PHE A 309 17.99 2.85 5.46
CA PHE A 309 19.25 2.17 5.81
C PHE A 309 20.08 2.94 6.85
N ASP A 310 19.93 4.26 6.89
CA ASP A 310 20.56 5.15 7.85
C ASP A 310 20.17 4.89 9.32
N ILE A 311 18.98 4.37 9.53
CA ILE A 311 18.45 4.03 10.88
C ILE A 311 18.23 2.52 11.11
N ALA A 312 18.42 1.68 10.09
CA ALA A 312 18.29 0.24 10.21
C ALA A 312 19.29 -0.34 11.24
N GLY A 313 18.81 -1.22 12.12
CA GLY A 313 19.62 -1.79 13.19
C GLY A 313 19.85 -0.88 14.39
N LYS A 314 19.12 0.25 14.48
CA LYS A 314 19.20 1.17 15.63
C LYS A 314 18.00 1.09 16.60
N GLY A 315 16.99 0.31 16.29
CA GLY A 315 15.81 0.14 17.12
C GLY A 315 14.88 1.37 17.19
N ILE A 316 15.05 2.35 16.28
CA ILE A 316 14.28 3.62 16.32
C ILE A 316 13.26 3.75 15.20
N ALA A 317 13.17 2.77 14.29
CA ALA A 317 12.18 2.79 13.21
C ALA A 317 10.74 2.76 13.77
N ASN A 318 9.84 3.53 13.12
CA ASN A 318 8.44 3.62 13.51
C ASN A 318 7.59 2.60 12.74
N GLU A 319 6.74 1.85 13.45
CA GLU A 319 5.92 0.75 12.92
C GLU A 319 4.46 1.16 12.58
N GLU A 320 4.06 2.39 12.83
CA GLU A 320 2.65 2.83 12.70
C GLU A 320 2.11 2.64 11.28
N SER A 321 2.90 2.98 10.26
CA SER A 321 2.52 2.77 8.86
C SER A 321 2.27 1.27 8.56
N LEU A 322 3.04 0.35 9.15
CA LEU A 322 2.84 -1.08 8.97
C LEU A 322 1.57 -1.57 9.67
N ILE A 323 1.28 -1.07 10.88
CA ILE A 323 0.05 -1.39 11.62
C ILE A 323 -1.17 -0.89 10.84
N GLU A 324 -1.13 0.36 10.34
CA GLU A 324 -2.20 0.91 9.52
C GLU A 324 -2.38 0.09 8.23
N ALA A 325 -1.30 -0.38 7.60
CA ALA A 325 -1.36 -1.26 6.43
C ALA A 325 -2.01 -2.61 6.76
N VAL A 326 -1.75 -3.19 7.94
CA VAL A 326 -2.43 -4.39 8.44
C VAL A 326 -3.93 -4.13 8.63
N ASP A 327 -4.31 -3.01 9.23
CA ASP A 327 -5.72 -2.67 9.46
C ASP A 327 -6.49 -2.48 8.15
N TYR A 328 -5.90 -1.82 7.16
CA TYR A 328 -6.48 -1.73 5.83
C TYR A 328 -6.62 -3.11 5.16
N ALA A 329 -5.61 -3.97 5.25
CA ALA A 329 -5.65 -5.32 4.71
C ALA A 329 -6.77 -6.16 5.35
N LEU A 330 -6.93 -6.09 6.67
CA LEU A 330 -7.98 -6.78 7.42
C LEU A 330 -9.38 -6.34 6.98
N ARG A 331 -9.61 -5.03 6.89
CA ARG A 331 -10.90 -4.48 6.44
C ARG A 331 -11.24 -4.92 5.03
N LEU A 332 -10.30 -4.85 4.10
CA LEU A 332 -10.46 -5.31 2.72
C LEU A 332 -10.75 -6.82 2.66
N ALA A 333 -10.04 -7.65 3.43
CA ALA A 333 -10.20 -9.09 3.44
C ALA A 333 -11.57 -9.51 4.00
N ALA A 334 -11.97 -8.95 5.14
CA ALA A 334 -13.24 -9.28 5.80
C ALA A 334 -14.45 -8.95 4.90
N ASN A 335 -14.48 -7.75 4.31
CA ASN A 335 -15.59 -7.32 3.46
C ASN A 335 -15.61 -8.04 2.10
N ARG A 336 -14.45 -8.34 1.51
CA ARG A 336 -14.36 -9.13 0.27
C ARG A 336 -14.88 -10.55 0.49
N THR A 337 -14.56 -11.17 1.61
CA THR A 337 -15.07 -12.51 1.98
C THR A 337 -16.58 -12.49 2.19
N ALA A 338 -17.11 -11.50 2.92
CA ALA A 338 -18.54 -11.34 3.14
C ALA A 338 -19.32 -11.14 1.82
N ARG A 339 -18.80 -10.32 0.90
CA ARG A 339 -19.40 -10.12 -0.43
C ARG A 339 -19.41 -11.39 -1.28
N ARG A 340 -18.33 -12.17 -1.28
CA ARG A 340 -18.27 -13.45 -2.00
C ARG A 340 -19.29 -14.44 -1.45
N ALA A 341 -19.41 -14.51 -0.12
CA ALA A 341 -20.39 -15.37 0.52
C ALA A 341 -21.85 -14.96 0.24
N ALA A 342 -22.12 -13.65 0.06
CA ALA A 342 -23.44 -13.13 -0.28
C ALA A 342 -23.81 -13.31 -1.77
N ALA A 343 -22.80 -13.52 -2.64
CA ALA A 343 -22.99 -13.71 -4.08
C ALA A 343 -23.03 -15.20 -4.51
N ALA A 344 -22.69 -16.12 -3.59
CA ALA A 344 -22.72 -17.58 -3.79
C ALA A 344 -24.03 -18.19 -3.27
#